data_9a782892326c46bace9df0c12cc1a408
#
_entry.id   9a782892326c46bace9df0c12cc1a408
#
_cell.length_a   1.000
_cell.length_b   1.000
_cell.length_c   1.000
_cell.angle_alpha   90.00
_cell.angle_beta   90.00
_cell.angle_gamma   90.00
#
_symmetry.space_group_name_H-M   'P 1'
#
loop_
_entity.id
_entity.type
_entity.pdbx_description
1 polymer ?
#
loop_
_entity_poly.entity_id
_entity_poly.type
_entity_poly.pdbx_seq_one_letter_code
_entity_poly.pdbx_strand_id
1 'polypeptide(L)'
;CNRHFHRHSSRRDEVLIHRLRVGHTYLTHSYLLHKDNPPECEHCKLPLTVEHILIHCLYHAAVRRKFYNIASVEELFKYVNTHAIVSYIKEIGLYHKL
;
A
#
# COMPACT_ATOMS: atom_id res chain seq x y z
N CYS A 1 18.11 -17.59 11.66
CA CYS A 1 17.71 -17.36 11.00
C CYS A 1 17.40 -17.01 10.91
N ASN A 2 17.69 -16.97 10.94
CA ASN A 2 17.26 -16.65 10.25
C ASN A 2 16.92 -16.18 9.92
N ARG A 3 17.06 -16.09 10.04
CA ARG A 3 16.79 -15.81 9.18
C ARG A 3 16.15 -15.68 8.67
N HIS A 4 16.06 -15.71 8.79
CA HIS A 4 15.39 -15.53 7.90
C HIS A 4 14.62 -15.06 7.68
N PHE A 5 14.69 -14.82 8.28
CA PHE A 5 13.98 -14.49 7.93
C PHE A 5 13.58 -13.81 7.59
N HIS A 6 13.45 -13.33 7.95
CA HIS A 6 13.38 -12.75 7.24
C HIS A 6 13.69 -12.62 6.42
N ARG A 7 13.84 -12.71 6.46
CA ARG A 7 14.45 -13.06 5.42
C ARG A 7 13.83 -12.97 4.09
N HIS A 8 12.66 -13.08 3.97
CA HIS A 8 11.92 -13.02 2.74
C HIS A 8 11.63 -11.59 2.31
N SER A 9 11.85 -10.64 3.17
CA SER A 9 11.62 -9.24 2.90
C SER A 9 12.90 -8.54 2.51
N SER A 10 12.89 -7.82 1.39
CA SER A 10 14.01 -6.98 1.02
C SER A 10 13.93 -5.69 1.83
N ARG A 11 15.03 -4.93 1.83
CA ARG A 11 15.02 -3.62 2.47
C ARG A 11 13.97 -2.70 1.84
N ARG A 12 13.77 -2.83 0.53
CA ARG A 12 12.76 -2.05 -0.18
C ARG A 12 11.37 -2.36 0.32
N ASP A 13 11.10 -3.65 0.57
CA ASP A 13 9.81 -4.08 1.11
C ASP A 13 9.60 -3.50 2.51
N GLU A 14 10.63 -3.51 3.34
CA GLU A 14 10.56 -2.97 4.69
C GLU A 14 10.28 -1.48 4.67
N VAL A 15 10.94 -0.74 3.78
CA VAL A 15 10.72 0.69 3.64
C VAL A 15 9.30 0.96 3.16
N LEU A 16 8.81 0.17 2.20
CA LEU A 16 7.46 0.31 1.70
C LEU A 16 6.45 0.10 2.81
N ILE A 17 6.59 -0.98 3.58
CA ILE A 17 5.66 -1.27 4.68
C ILE A 17 5.67 -0.15 5.71
N HIS A 18 6.84 0.40 6.01
CA HIS A 18 6.94 1.52 6.94
C HIS A 18 6.15 2.73 6.43
N ARG A 19 6.33 3.06 5.15
CA ARG A 19 5.62 4.18 4.53
C ARG A 19 4.12 3.97 4.57
N LEU A 20 3.67 2.74 4.29
CA LEU A 20 2.24 2.42 4.32
C LEU A 20 1.67 2.55 5.72
N ARG A 21 2.42 2.14 6.75
CA ARG A 21 1.96 2.28 8.14
C ARG A 21 1.82 3.72 8.55
N VAL A 22 2.74 4.57 8.11
CA VAL A 22 2.70 5.99 8.40
C VAL A 22 1.62 6.70 7.58
N GLY A 23 1.24 6.08 6.45
CA GLY A 23 0.25 6.67 5.55
C GLY A 23 0.83 7.74 4.64
N HIS A 24 2.12 7.69 4.38
CA HIS A 24 2.82 8.74 3.67
C HIS A 24 3.79 8.14 2.65
N THR A 25 3.39 8.13 1.37
CA THR A 25 4.22 7.60 0.29
C THR A 25 4.50 8.71 -0.72
N TYR A 26 5.47 8.46 -1.59
CA TYR A 26 5.78 9.42 -2.65
C TYR A 26 4.57 9.69 -3.52
N LEU A 27 3.88 8.63 -3.94
CA LEU A 27 2.72 8.76 -4.82
C LEU A 27 1.61 9.61 -4.20
N THR A 28 1.34 9.40 -2.90
CA THR A 28 0.22 10.08 -2.25
C THR A 28 0.56 11.46 -1.73
N HIS A 29 1.83 11.77 -1.51
CA HIS A 29 2.22 13.01 -0.82
C HIS A 29 3.28 13.85 -1.53
N SER A 30 3.73 13.45 -2.71
CA SER A 30 4.73 14.25 -3.43
C SER A 30 4.19 15.63 -3.82
N TYR A 31 2.87 15.79 -3.88
CA TYR A 31 2.27 17.08 -4.20
C TYR A 31 2.70 18.17 -3.20
N LEU A 32 3.04 17.78 -1.98
CA LEU A 32 3.51 18.73 -0.98
C LEU A 32 4.86 19.33 -1.36
N LEU A 33 5.71 18.55 -2.04
CA LEU A 33 7.02 19.01 -2.47
C LEU A 33 6.94 19.89 -3.70
N HIS A 34 5.98 19.63 -4.56
CA HIS A 34 5.86 20.35 -5.85
C HIS A 34 4.77 21.41 -5.84
N LYS A 35 4.08 21.58 -4.72
CA LYS A 35 2.98 22.53 -4.56
C LYS A 35 1.87 22.33 -5.58
N ASP A 36 1.68 21.07 -5.96
CA ASP A 36 0.60 20.67 -6.87
C ASP A 36 -0.67 20.37 -6.08
N ASN A 37 -1.74 20.09 -6.82
CA ASN A 37 -2.98 19.62 -6.19
C ASN A 37 -2.80 18.21 -5.65
N PRO A 38 -3.52 17.84 -4.56
CA PRO A 38 -3.49 16.47 -4.08
C PRO A 38 -3.92 15.48 -5.16
N PRO A 39 -3.30 14.30 -5.24
CA PRO A 39 -3.66 13.34 -6.27
C PRO A 39 -5.03 12.71 -6.01
N GLU A 40 -5.65 12.26 -7.09
CA GLU A 40 -6.91 11.53 -7.05
C GLU A 40 -6.74 10.18 -7.71
N CYS A 41 -7.53 9.20 -7.24
CA CYS A 41 -7.59 7.90 -7.90
C CYS A 41 -8.29 8.07 -9.25
N GLU A 42 -7.62 7.66 -10.33
CA GLU A 42 -8.17 7.83 -11.67
C GLU A 42 -9.50 7.11 -11.87
N HIS A 43 -9.68 5.99 -11.17
CA HIS A 43 -10.86 5.14 -11.38
C HIS A 43 -12.01 5.48 -10.46
N CYS A 44 -11.72 5.86 -9.21
CA CYS A 44 -12.77 6.13 -8.21
C CYS A 44 -13.10 7.60 -8.07
N LYS A 45 -12.23 8.48 -8.55
CA LYS A 45 -12.39 9.94 -8.44
C LYS A 45 -12.43 10.41 -7.00
N LEU A 46 -11.79 9.68 -6.12
CA LEU A 46 -11.65 10.01 -4.70
C LEU A 46 -10.19 10.32 -4.40
N PRO A 47 -9.91 11.04 -3.31
CA PRO A 47 -8.52 11.34 -2.96
C PRO A 47 -7.67 10.08 -2.90
N LEU A 48 -6.48 10.14 -3.48
CA LEU A 48 -5.57 9.00 -3.52
C LEU A 48 -4.75 8.99 -2.24
N THR A 49 -5.17 8.16 -1.28
CA THR A 49 -4.49 7.98 0.00
C THR A 49 -4.04 6.55 0.14
N VAL A 50 -3.14 6.31 1.11
CA VAL A 50 -2.72 4.95 1.40
C VAL A 50 -3.92 4.09 1.80
N GLU A 51 -4.80 4.64 2.63
CA GLU A 51 -6.00 3.91 3.05
C GLU A 51 -6.88 3.56 1.85
N HIS A 52 -7.05 4.49 0.91
CA HIS A 52 -7.85 4.21 -0.29
C HIS A 52 -7.26 3.06 -1.07
N ILE A 53 -5.95 3.09 -1.31
CA ILE A 53 -5.26 2.05 -2.08
C ILE A 53 -5.39 0.69 -1.40
N LEU A 54 -5.17 0.64 -0.09
CA LEU A 54 -5.12 -0.62 0.64
C LEU A 54 -6.50 -1.19 0.97
N ILE A 55 -7.50 -0.35 1.17
CA ILE A 55 -8.78 -0.79 1.72
C ILE A 55 -9.97 -0.48 0.80
N HIS A 56 -10.04 0.72 0.25
CA HIS A 56 -11.27 1.23 -0.34
C HIS A 56 -11.37 1.23 -1.86
N CYS A 57 -10.26 1.15 -2.58
CA CYS A 57 -10.30 1.30 -4.03
C CYS A 57 -11.10 0.17 -4.68
N LEU A 58 -12.20 0.54 -5.34
CA LEU A 58 -13.09 -0.43 -5.98
C LEU A 58 -12.46 -1.02 -7.23
N TYR A 59 -11.61 -0.26 -7.92
CA TYR A 59 -10.94 -0.75 -9.12
C TYR A 59 -10.04 -1.96 -8.82
N HIS A 60 -9.39 -1.95 -7.66
CA HIS A 60 -8.49 -3.02 -7.25
C HIS A 60 -9.14 -4.04 -6.32
N ALA A 61 -10.44 -3.93 -6.08
CA ALA A 61 -11.13 -4.78 -5.10
C ALA A 61 -10.99 -6.27 -5.37
N ALA A 62 -11.13 -6.67 -6.64
CA ALA A 62 -11.04 -8.09 -7.01
C ALA A 62 -9.64 -8.64 -6.74
N VAL A 63 -8.60 -7.88 -7.09
CA VAL A 63 -7.22 -8.27 -6.85
C VAL A 63 -6.94 -8.32 -5.35
N ARG A 64 -7.41 -7.31 -4.62
CA ARG A 64 -7.19 -7.22 -3.17
C ARG A 64 -7.74 -8.45 -2.44
N ARG A 65 -8.91 -8.93 -2.85
CA ARG A 65 -9.54 -10.09 -2.22
C ARG A 65 -8.72 -11.38 -2.34
N LYS A 66 -7.81 -11.44 -3.28
CA LYS A 66 -6.90 -12.58 -3.40
C LYS A 66 -5.89 -12.63 -2.26
N PHE A 67 -5.62 -11.51 -1.64
CA PHE A 67 -4.56 -11.39 -0.65
C PHE A 67 -5.08 -11.15 0.76
N TYR A 68 -6.15 -10.40 0.91
CA TYR A 68 -6.75 -10.15 2.22
C TYR A 68 -8.13 -9.52 2.06
N ASN A 69 -8.91 -9.56 3.15
CA ASN A 69 -10.24 -8.98 3.18
C ASN A 69 -10.44 -8.32 4.53
N ILE A 70 -9.99 -7.07 4.64
CA ILE A 70 -9.92 -6.32 5.90
C ILE A 70 -10.59 -4.97 5.68
N ALA A 71 -11.28 -4.47 6.72
CA ALA A 71 -12.05 -3.23 6.61
C ALA A 71 -11.31 -1.97 7.05
N SER A 72 -10.17 -2.10 7.73
CA SER A 72 -9.44 -0.93 8.19
C SER A 72 -7.94 -1.14 8.09
N VAL A 73 -7.19 -0.03 8.00
CA VAL A 73 -5.74 -0.09 7.94
C VAL A 73 -5.15 -0.64 9.23
N GLU A 74 -5.77 -0.31 10.37
CA GLU A 74 -5.30 -0.82 11.65
C GLU A 74 -5.36 -2.34 11.71
N GLU A 75 -6.48 -2.92 11.27
CA GLU A 75 -6.64 -4.35 11.25
C GLU A 75 -5.69 -4.99 10.23
N LEU A 76 -5.48 -4.31 9.12
CA LEU A 76 -4.59 -4.82 8.07
C LEU A 76 -3.19 -5.10 8.63
N PHE A 77 -2.60 -4.11 9.29
CA PHE A 77 -1.24 -4.27 9.81
C PHE A 77 -1.18 -5.12 11.07
N LYS A 78 -2.31 -5.35 11.71
CA LYS A 78 -2.37 -6.19 12.90
C LYS A 78 -2.52 -7.67 12.57
N TYR A 79 -3.33 -7.99 11.55
CA TYR A 79 -3.69 -9.37 11.27
C TYR A 79 -3.15 -9.94 9.97
N VAL A 80 -2.86 -9.09 8.99
CA VAL A 80 -2.44 -9.56 7.67
C VAL A 80 -0.92 -9.59 7.58
N ASN A 81 -0.40 -10.68 7.01
CA ASN A 81 1.03 -10.84 6.78
C ASN A 81 1.53 -9.75 5.83
N THR A 82 2.67 -9.13 6.16
CA THR A 82 3.23 -8.06 5.33
C THR A 82 3.57 -8.55 3.92
N HIS A 83 3.91 -9.82 3.77
CA HIS A 83 4.17 -10.39 2.45
C HIS A 83 2.92 -10.31 1.56
N ALA A 84 1.74 -10.56 2.13
CA ALA A 84 0.49 -10.47 1.37
C ALA A 84 0.23 -9.02 0.94
N ILE A 85 0.51 -8.06 1.81
CA ILE A 85 0.33 -6.64 1.50
C ILE A 85 1.26 -6.24 0.35
N VAL A 86 2.54 -6.62 0.44
CA VAL A 86 3.51 -6.31 -0.61
C VAL A 86 3.12 -6.97 -1.93
N SER A 87 2.66 -8.22 -1.87
CA SER A 87 2.23 -8.95 -3.07
C SER A 87 1.06 -8.26 -3.74
N TYR A 88 0.10 -7.77 -2.97
CA TYR A 88 -1.01 -6.99 -3.50
C TYR A 88 -0.50 -5.73 -4.21
N ILE A 89 0.39 -4.99 -3.56
CA ILE A 89 0.95 -3.76 -4.14
C ILE A 89 1.67 -4.04 -5.46
N LYS A 90 2.42 -5.14 -5.53
CA LYS A 90 3.09 -5.54 -6.76
C LYS A 90 2.09 -5.91 -7.85
N GLU A 91 1.04 -6.62 -7.48
CA GLU A 91 0.03 -7.08 -8.43
C GLU A 91 -0.70 -5.92 -9.09
N ILE A 92 -0.99 -4.85 -8.35
CA ILE A 92 -1.68 -3.68 -8.91
C ILE A 92 -0.71 -2.70 -9.59
N GLY A 93 0.58 -3.01 -9.59
CA GLY A 93 1.57 -2.22 -10.33
C GLY A 93 2.05 -0.95 -9.65
N LEU A 94 1.84 -0.82 -8.34
CA LEU A 94 2.23 0.40 -7.63
C LEU A 94 3.51 0.26 -6.79
N TYR A 95 4.13 -0.92 -6.82
CA TYR A 95 5.29 -1.19 -5.97
C TYR A 95 6.41 -0.16 -6.12
N HIS A 96 6.68 0.27 -7.35
CA HIS A 96 7.76 1.21 -7.62
C HIS A 96 7.33 2.67 -7.52
N LYS A 97 6.05 2.92 -7.32
CA LYS A 97 5.50 4.28 -7.23
C LYS A 97 5.25 4.73 -5.78
N LEU A 98 5.18 3.80 -4.88
CA LEU A 98 4.95 4.08 -3.45
C LEU A 98 6.26 4.18 -2.61
#